data_c29c3bc378ca0a9b34b73de78f21d141
#
_entry.id   c29c3bc378ca0a9b34b73de78f21d141
#
_cell.length_a   1.000
_cell.length_b   1.000
_cell.length_c   1.000
_cell.angle_alpha   90.00
_cell.angle_beta   90.00
_cell.angle_gamma   90.00
#
_symmetry.space_group_name_H-M   'P 1'
#
loop_
_entity.id
_entity.type
_entity.pdbx_description
1 polymer ?
#
loop_
_entity_poly.entity_id
_entity_poly.type
_entity_poly.pdbx_seq_one_letter_code
_entity_poly.pdbx_strand_id
1 'polypeptide(L)'
;MVSLKKKSQTDSLIKILSNNKNFILISIEKTKHQSLESLRKELKKTQALLKVIKNSLLEKAINKIKDVAFSQFRKQFFPLKKPTAILLLSKNWNQGLKTFFDYTKKETTLAFKIGILDEQIYDKNYLEKIAQLPGKNELITNIISSLKSPVSKFVYALKFNTNKFVYILQEKTKEVKS
;
A
#
# COMPACT_ATOMS: atom_id res chain seq x y z
N MET A 1 33.26 -22.95 -5.65
CA MET A 1 32.14 -23.73 -5.05
C MET A 1 31.12 -22.81 -4.37
N VAL A 2 29.85 -22.90 -4.72
CA VAL A 2 28.79 -22.12 -4.04
C VAL A 2 28.44 -22.87 -2.75
N SER A 3 28.62 -22.22 -1.59
CA SER A 3 28.32 -22.83 -0.29
C SER A 3 26.86 -23.34 -0.25
N LEU A 4 26.64 -24.55 0.29
CA LEU A 4 25.32 -25.18 0.44
C LEU A 4 24.29 -24.24 1.12
N LYS A 5 24.75 -23.47 2.12
CA LYS A 5 23.94 -22.43 2.79
C LYS A 5 23.42 -21.35 1.81
N LYS A 6 24.24 -20.93 0.85
CA LYS A 6 23.82 -19.93 -0.16
C LYS A 6 22.81 -20.49 -1.15
N LYS A 7 22.91 -21.77 -1.50
CA LYS A 7 21.93 -22.45 -2.36
C LYS A 7 20.58 -22.56 -1.64
N SER A 8 20.56 -23.06 -0.41
CA SER A 8 19.32 -23.18 0.36
C SER A 8 18.63 -21.83 0.62
N GLN A 9 19.40 -20.76 0.83
CA GLN A 9 18.85 -19.40 0.96
C GLN A 9 18.26 -18.88 -0.34
N THR A 10 18.91 -19.10 -1.49
CA THR A 10 18.33 -18.72 -2.80
C THR A 10 17.08 -19.51 -3.12
N ASP A 11 17.05 -20.80 -2.85
CA ASP A 11 15.87 -21.63 -3.13
C ASP A 11 14.69 -21.29 -2.22
N SER A 12 14.95 -20.95 -0.95
CA SER A 12 13.92 -20.44 -0.05
C SER A 12 13.40 -19.06 -0.48
N LEU A 13 14.24 -18.19 -1.03
CA LEU A 13 13.81 -16.90 -1.59
C LEU A 13 12.96 -17.08 -2.85
N ILE A 14 13.33 -17.99 -3.73
CA ILE A 14 12.53 -18.31 -4.93
C ILE A 14 11.14 -18.79 -4.52
N LYS A 15 11.04 -19.71 -3.57
CA LYS A 15 9.74 -20.19 -3.05
C LYS A 15 8.89 -19.05 -2.47
N ILE A 16 9.52 -18.15 -1.72
CA ILE A 16 8.81 -17.01 -1.13
C ILE A 16 8.33 -16.03 -2.21
N LEU A 17 9.17 -15.72 -3.20
CA LEU A 17 8.82 -14.82 -4.30
C LEU A 17 7.76 -15.41 -5.24
N SER A 18 7.80 -16.72 -5.49
CA SER A 18 6.78 -17.39 -6.32
C SER A 18 5.41 -17.45 -5.62
N ASN A 19 5.40 -17.57 -4.29
CA ASN A 19 4.15 -17.62 -3.52
C ASN A 19 3.54 -16.22 -3.29
N ASN A 20 4.36 -15.17 -3.28
CA ASN A 20 3.93 -13.79 -3.03
C ASN A 20 4.26 -12.94 -4.25
N LYS A 21 3.25 -12.65 -5.07
CA LYS A 21 3.40 -11.80 -6.25
C LYS A 21 3.62 -10.32 -5.88
N ASN A 22 3.18 -9.90 -4.69
CA ASN A 22 3.27 -8.53 -4.21
C ASN A 22 4.43 -8.37 -3.24
N PHE A 23 5.46 -7.63 -3.64
CA PHE A 23 6.58 -7.32 -2.75
C PHE A 23 7.18 -5.95 -3.06
N ILE A 24 7.84 -5.38 -2.07
CA ILE A 24 8.50 -4.07 -2.16
C ILE A 24 9.92 -4.20 -1.65
N LEU A 25 10.86 -3.59 -2.33
CA LEU A 25 12.23 -3.43 -1.88
C LEU A 25 12.39 -2.13 -1.12
N ILE A 26 13.00 -2.21 0.04
CA ILE A 26 13.21 -1.11 0.98
C ILE A 26 14.69 -0.93 1.20
N SER A 27 15.14 0.32 1.27
CA SER A 27 16.47 0.67 1.74
C SER A 27 16.50 0.64 3.26
N ILE A 28 17.53 -0.03 3.82
CA ILE A 28 17.81 -0.04 5.25
C ILE A 28 19.20 0.57 5.41
N GLU A 29 19.28 1.87 5.57
CA GLU A 29 20.56 2.54 5.72
C GLU A 29 20.67 3.09 7.14
N LYS A 30 21.67 2.62 7.91
CA LYS A 30 21.93 3.06 9.29
C LYS A 30 20.76 2.87 10.27
N THR A 31 19.82 1.96 9.98
CA THR A 31 18.67 1.70 10.85
C THR A 31 19.07 0.85 12.06
N LYS A 32 18.65 1.25 13.26
CA LYS A 32 18.89 0.48 14.48
C LYS A 32 18.12 -0.83 14.45
N HIS A 33 18.68 -1.88 15.05
CA HIS A 33 18.05 -3.21 15.12
C HIS A 33 16.69 -3.17 15.84
N GLN A 34 16.60 -2.35 16.91
CA GLN A 34 15.35 -2.13 17.64
C GLN A 34 14.22 -1.60 16.75
N SER A 35 14.52 -0.62 15.89
CA SER A 35 13.54 -0.04 14.96
C SER A 35 13.05 -1.07 13.93
N LEU A 36 13.93 -1.96 13.46
CA LEU A 36 13.55 -3.06 12.58
C LEU A 36 12.67 -4.10 13.27
N GLU A 37 12.90 -4.32 14.55
CA GLU A 37 12.12 -5.28 15.33
C GLU A 37 10.71 -4.75 15.63
N SER A 38 10.62 -3.48 16.03
CA SER A 38 9.32 -2.81 16.22
C SER A 38 8.51 -2.76 14.92
N LEU A 39 9.16 -2.43 13.81
CA LEU A 39 8.53 -2.46 12.48
C LEU A 39 8.03 -3.87 12.12
N ARG A 40 8.80 -4.93 12.39
CA ARG A 40 8.35 -6.30 12.16
C ARG A 40 7.12 -6.66 12.98
N LYS A 41 7.05 -6.20 14.24
CA LYS A 41 5.88 -6.44 15.12
C LYS A 41 4.63 -5.74 14.57
N GLU A 42 4.76 -4.51 14.08
CA GLU A 42 3.65 -3.77 13.47
C GLU A 42 3.19 -4.40 12.14
N LEU A 43 4.14 -4.75 11.27
CA LEU A 43 3.86 -5.39 9.98
C LEU A 43 3.23 -6.78 10.13
N LYS A 44 3.57 -7.52 11.18
CA LYS A 44 2.95 -8.82 11.44
C LYS A 44 1.45 -8.71 11.70
N LYS A 45 0.96 -7.61 12.29
CA LYS A 45 -0.47 -7.34 12.48
C LYS A 45 -1.23 -7.20 11.15
N THR A 46 -0.55 -6.72 10.11
CA THR A 46 -1.10 -6.53 8.76
C THR A 46 -0.75 -7.68 7.80
N GLN A 47 -0.31 -8.83 8.34
CA GLN A 47 0.10 -10.00 7.55
C GLN A 47 1.21 -9.69 6.51
N ALA A 48 2.02 -8.68 6.78
CA ALA A 48 3.19 -8.34 5.98
C ALA A 48 4.46 -8.87 6.65
N LEU A 49 5.41 -9.35 5.85
CA LEU A 49 6.66 -9.93 6.34
C LEU A 49 7.86 -9.11 5.84
N LEU A 50 8.68 -8.65 6.77
CA LEU A 50 9.93 -7.95 6.47
C LEU A 50 11.12 -8.89 6.60
N LYS A 51 11.86 -9.10 5.51
CA LYS A 51 13.05 -9.93 5.47
C LYS A 51 14.25 -9.16 4.92
N VAL A 52 15.33 -9.07 5.68
CA VAL A 52 16.58 -8.48 5.21
C VAL A 52 17.30 -9.49 4.31
N ILE A 53 17.75 -9.09 3.15
CA ILE A 53 18.32 -9.98 2.14
C ILE A 53 19.58 -9.34 1.56
N LYS A 54 20.57 -10.18 1.28
CA LYS A 54 21.75 -9.75 0.53
C LYS A 54 21.40 -9.53 -0.94
N ASN A 55 21.74 -8.35 -1.48
CA ASN A 55 21.42 -7.96 -2.85
C ASN A 55 21.84 -9.00 -3.90
N SER A 56 23.04 -9.57 -3.76
CA SER A 56 23.55 -10.60 -4.68
C SER A 56 22.75 -11.91 -4.66
N LEU A 57 22.12 -12.25 -3.52
CA LEU A 57 21.25 -13.43 -3.44
C LEU A 57 19.87 -13.15 -4.05
N LEU A 58 19.37 -11.93 -3.84
CA LEU A 58 18.13 -11.47 -4.45
C LEU A 58 18.23 -11.47 -5.99
N GLU A 59 19.33 -10.94 -6.52
CA GLU A 59 19.61 -10.94 -7.96
C GLU A 59 19.63 -12.34 -8.55
N LYS A 60 20.31 -13.28 -7.89
CA LYS A 60 20.35 -14.68 -8.31
C LYS A 60 18.99 -15.37 -8.23
N ALA A 61 18.16 -15.03 -7.23
CA ALA A 61 16.82 -15.55 -7.10
C ALA A 61 15.91 -15.05 -8.24
N ILE A 62 15.95 -13.74 -8.51
CA ILE A 62 15.19 -13.12 -9.60
C ILE A 62 15.60 -13.67 -10.96
N ASN A 63 16.90 -13.91 -11.18
CA ASN A 63 17.41 -14.49 -12.44
C ASN A 63 16.89 -15.92 -12.71
N LYS A 64 16.54 -16.66 -11.65
CA LYS A 64 15.99 -18.01 -11.80
C LYS A 64 14.48 -18.02 -12.05
N ILE A 65 13.78 -16.93 -11.73
CA ILE A 65 12.35 -16.76 -11.98
C ILE A 65 12.17 -16.25 -13.40
N LYS A 66 11.49 -17.01 -14.26
CA LYS A 66 11.32 -16.71 -15.70
C LYS A 66 10.13 -15.81 -16.04
N ASP A 67 9.57 -15.08 -15.04
CA ASP A 67 8.44 -14.19 -15.28
C ASP A 67 8.86 -12.90 -15.98
N VAL A 68 8.01 -12.39 -16.87
CA VAL A 68 8.25 -11.19 -17.68
C VAL A 68 8.42 -9.95 -16.80
N ALA A 69 7.58 -9.80 -15.76
CA ALA A 69 7.66 -8.70 -14.81
C ALA A 69 9.02 -8.66 -14.09
N PHE A 70 9.54 -9.81 -13.65
CA PHE A 70 10.85 -9.90 -13.01
C PHE A 70 12.01 -9.60 -13.97
N SER A 71 11.88 -9.92 -15.24
CA SER A 71 12.92 -9.64 -16.23
C SER A 71 13.03 -8.15 -16.56
N GLN A 72 11.91 -7.44 -16.64
CA GLN A 72 11.87 -5.98 -16.81
C GLN A 72 12.39 -5.27 -15.56
N PHE A 73 11.97 -5.71 -14.37
CA PHE A 73 12.45 -5.23 -13.08
C PHE A 73 13.98 -5.31 -12.97
N ARG A 74 14.58 -6.43 -13.41
CA ARG A 74 16.04 -6.62 -13.41
C ARG A 74 16.74 -5.61 -14.31
N LYS A 75 16.28 -5.42 -15.55
CA LYS A 75 16.93 -4.52 -16.50
C LYS A 75 16.97 -3.06 -16.04
N GLN A 76 15.94 -2.63 -15.34
CA GLN A 76 15.82 -1.22 -14.93
C GLN A 76 16.53 -0.91 -13.61
N PHE A 77 16.65 -1.86 -12.69
CA PHE A 77 16.99 -1.54 -11.30
C PHE A 77 18.21 -2.23 -10.70
N PHE A 78 18.80 -3.19 -11.40
CA PHE A 78 20.06 -3.78 -10.98
C PHE A 78 21.27 -3.08 -11.64
N PRO A 79 22.38 -2.91 -10.89
CA PRO A 79 22.73 -3.42 -9.57
C PRO A 79 22.21 -2.56 -8.40
N LEU A 80 21.69 -3.20 -7.35
CA LEU A 80 21.26 -2.53 -6.12
C LEU A 80 22.46 -2.09 -5.27
N LYS A 81 22.64 -0.79 -5.08
CA LYS A 81 23.83 -0.23 -4.42
C LYS A 81 23.79 -0.21 -2.88
N LYS A 82 22.60 -0.20 -2.25
CA LYS A 82 22.43 -0.06 -0.79
C LYS A 82 21.86 -1.32 -0.15
N PRO A 83 22.09 -1.57 1.17
CA PRO A 83 21.49 -2.70 1.85
C PRO A 83 19.97 -2.67 1.70
N THR A 84 19.41 -3.83 1.37
CA THR A 84 18.01 -3.93 0.97
C THR A 84 17.28 -4.95 1.83
N ALA A 85 16.05 -4.61 2.24
CA ALA A 85 15.10 -5.59 2.74
C ALA A 85 13.96 -5.75 1.73
N ILE A 86 13.34 -6.91 1.76
CA ILE A 86 12.12 -7.20 1.05
C ILE A 86 10.94 -7.16 2.02
N LEU A 87 9.94 -6.41 1.67
CA LEU A 87 8.63 -6.39 2.30
C LEU A 87 7.69 -7.23 1.44
N LEU A 88 7.28 -8.37 1.96
CA LEU A 88 6.31 -9.25 1.35
C LEU A 88 4.92 -8.83 1.81
N LEU A 89 4.03 -8.65 0.88
CA LEU A 89 2.68 -8.18 1.14
C LEU A 89 1.67 -9.28 0.78
N SER A 90 0.60 -9.40 1.56
CA SER A 90 -0.51 -10.28 1.26
C SER A 90 -1.40 -9.71 0.14
N LYS A 91 -2.52 -10.36 -0.17
CA LYS A 91 -3.50 -9.86 -1.14
C LYS A 91 -4.01 -8.44 -0.80
N ASN A 92 -4.11 -8.11 0.49
CA ASN A 92 -4.47 -6.76 0.95
C ASN A 92 -3.22 -5.92 1.23
N TRP A 93 -2.40 -5.71 0.19
CA TRP A 93 -1.12 -5.03 0.28
C TRP A 93 -1.20 -3.57 0.78
N ASN A 94 -2.35 -2.89 0.61
CA ASN A 94 -2.55 -1.49 1.02
C ASN A 94 -2.29 -1.25 2.51
N GLN A 95 -2.76 -2.15 3.39
CA GLN A 95 -2.58 -1.99 4.83
C GLN A 95 -1.11 -2.11 5.23
N GLY A 96 -0.41 -3.11 4.68
CA GLY A 96 1.01 -3.28 4.94
C GLY A 96 1.86 -2.12 4.41
N LEU A 97 1.49 -1.58 3.24
CA LEU A 97 2.15 -0.43 2.63
C LEU A 97 1.95 0.84 3.48
N LYS A 98 0.72 1.10 3.92
CA LYS A 98 0.39 2.24 4.78
C LYS A 98 1.12 2.15 6.12
N THR A 99 1.10 1.00 6.78
CA THR A 99 1.83 0.78 8.04
C THR A 99 3.32 1.06 7.88
N PHE A 100 3.94 0.59 6.79
CA PHE A 100 5.34 0.88 6.51
C PHE A 100 5.56 2.38 6.25
N PHE A 101 4.70 3.04 5.48
CA PHE A 101 4.82 4.47 5.19
C PHE A 101 4.68 5.32 6.46
N ASP A 102 3.72 5.02 7.33
CA ASP A 102 3.55 5.74 8.60
C ASP A 102 4.76 5.53 9.53
N TYR A 103 5.42 4.38 9.43
CA TYR A 103 6.66 4.11 10.14
C TYR A 103 7.85 4.89 9.54
N THR A 104 7.92 5.06 8.22
CA THR A 104 8.98 5.87 7.58
C THR A 104 8.90 7.36 7.94
N LYS A 105 7.72 7.87 8.28
CA LYS A 105 7.58 9.23 8.81
C LYS A 105 8.26 9.41 10.18
N LYS A 106 8.28 8.35 10.98
CA LYS A 106 8.95 8.35 12.30
C LYS A 106 10.45 8.10 12.19
N GLU A 107 10.85 7.25 11.25
CA GLU A 107 12.22 6.79 11.04
C GLU A 107 12.68 7.12 9.61
N THR A 108 13.39 8.21 9.44
CA THR A 108 13.89 8.68 8.14
C THR A 108 14.96 7.80 7.50
N THR A 109 15.48 6.82 8.25
CA THR A 109 16.52 5.88 7.78
C THR A 109 15.97 4.79 6.83
N LEU A 110 14.66 4.62 6.79
CA LEU A 110 13.96 3.68 5.93
C LEU A 110 13.38 4.42 4.71
N ALA A 111 13.55 3.86 3.52
CA ALA A 111 12.97 4.43 2.31
C ALA A 111 12.51 3.33 1.36
N PHE A 112 11.44 3.60 0.62
CA PHE A 112 11.07 2.78 -0.52
C PHE A 112 12.16 2.84 -1.59
N LYS A 113 12.41 1.72 -2.24
CA LYS A 113 13.22 1.67 -3.45
C LYS A 113 12.33 1.45 -4.65
N ILE A 114 11.67 0.32 -4.68
CA ILE A 114 10.84 -0.13 -5.78
C ILE A 114 9.95 -1.26 -5.31
N GLY A 115 8.82 -1.48 -5.97
CA GLY A 115 7.92 -2.59 -5.68
C GLY A 115 7.27 -3.17 -6.91
N ILE A 116 6.86 -4.41 -6.78
CA ILE A 116 5.95 -5.08 -7.70
C ILE A 116 4.65 -5.30 -6.95
N LEU A 117 3.58 -4.72 -7.45
CA LEU A 117 2.22 -4.87 -6.93
C LEU A 117 1.30 -5.21 -8.11
N ASP A 118 0.54 -6.27 -7.98
CA ASP A 118 -0.39 -6.74 -9.00
C ASP A 118 0.25 -6.85 -10.40
N GLU A 119 1.49 -7.43 -10.43
CA GLU A 119 2.31 -7.66 -11.63
C GLU A 119 2.84 -6.38 -12.31
N GLN A 120 2.60 -5.20 -11.73
CA GLN A 120 3.12 -3.92 -12.20
C GLN A 120 4.29 -3.43 -11.34
N ILE A 121 5.25 -2.79 -12.00
CA ILE A 121 6.44 -2.23 -11.36
C ILE A 121 6.16 -0.78 -10.98
N TYR A 122 6.40 -0.44 -9.72
CA TYR A 122 6.22 0.91 -9.19
C TYR A 122 7.54 1.45 -8.64
N ASP A 123 7.88 2.65 -9.04
CA ASP A 123 9.01 3.40 -8.52
C ASP A 123 8.71 3.99 -7.14
N LYS A 124 9.75 4.46 -6.45
CA LYS A 124 9.68 5.07 -5.12
C LYS A 124 8.57 6.12 -5.00
N ASN A 125 8.52 7.08 -5.93
CA ASN A 125 7.55 8.19 -5.91
C ASN A 125 6.09 7.71 -6.03
N TYR A 126 5.86 6.68 -6.82
CA TYR A 126 4.54 6.07 -6.97
C TYR A 126 4.15 5.27 -5.73
N LEU A 127 5.08 4.53 -5.14
CA LEU A 127 4.83 3.79 -3.91
C LEU A 127 4.46 4.71 -2.74
N GLU A 128 5.12 5.86 -2.63
CA GLU A 128 4.78 6.87 -1.62
C GLU A 128 3.38 7.45 -1.83
N LYS A 129 3.00 7.74 -3.07
CA LYS A 129 1.64 8.20 -3.40
C LYS A 129 0.59 7.13 -3.09
N ILE A 130 0.83 5.89 -3.49
CA ILE A 130 -0.08 4.77 -3.23
C ILE A 130 -0.23 4.51 -1.72
N ALA A 131 0.86 4.62 -0.95
CA ALA A 131 0.85 4.44 0.50
C ALA A 131 0.00 5.49 1.25
N GLN A 132 -0.18 6.67 0.65
CA GLN A 132 -1.05 7.73 1.20
C GLN A 132 -2.53 7.49 0.92
N LEU A 133 -2.87 6.61 -0.02
CA LEU A 133 -4.26 6.33 -0.35
C LEU A 133 -4.95 5.57 0.80
N PRO A 134 -6.24 5.85 1.01
CA PRO A 134 -7.05 5.07 1.94
C PRO A 134 -7.18 3.61 1.49
N GLY A 135 -7.61 2.74 2.39
CA GLY A 135 -7.79 1.31 2.09
C GLY A 135 -8.81 1.08 0.96
N LYS A 136 -8.70 -0.09 0.30
CA LYS A 136 -9.58 -0.44 -0.84
C LYS A 136 -11.06 -0.25 -0.55
N ASN A 137 -11.53 -0.69 0.60
CA ASN A 137 -12.94 -0.56 0.98
C ASN A 137 -13.35 0.90 1.17
N GLU A 138 -12.47 1.71 1.74
CA GLU A 138 -12.67 3.14 1.93
C GLU A 138 -12.70 3.90 0.61
N LEU A 139 -11.83 3.54 -0.34
CA LEU A 139 -11.85 4.07 -1.71
C LEU A 139 -13.17 3.74 -2.42
N ILE A 140 -13.64 2.49 -2.33
CA ILE A 140 -14.93 2.07 -2.90
C ILE A 140 -16.08 2.86 -2.26
N THR A 141 -16.06 3.02 -0.95
CA THR A 141 -17.07 3.82 -0.23
C THR A 141 -17.08 5.27 -0.69
N ASN A 142 -15.91 5.88 -0.86
CA ASN A 142 -15.78 7.24 -1.36
C ASN A 142 -16.33 7.40 -2.80
N ILE A 143 -16.05 6.42 -3.66
CA ILE A 143 -16.59 6.39 -5.02
C ILE A 143 -18.12 6.30 -4.99
N ILE A 144 -18.68 5.36 -4.23
CA ILE A 144 -20.15 5.20 -4.10
C ILE A 144 -20.79 6.47 -3.53
N SER A 145 -20.17 7.08 -2.51
CA SER A 145 -20.66 8.31 -1.90
C SER A 145 -20.63 9.48 -2.89
N SER A 146 -19.58 9.59 -3.67
CA SER A 146 -19.47 10.65 -4.69
C SER A 146 -20.50 10.49 -5.80
N LEU A 147 -20.83 9.27 -6.21
CA LEU A 147 -21.88 8.99 -7.19
C LEU A 147 -23.30 9.26 -6.64
N LYS A 148 -23.52 8.99 -5.35
CA LYS A 148 -24.82 9.27 -4.70
C LYS A 148 -25.01 10.74 -4.34
N SER A 149 -23.94 11.49 -4.15
CA SER A 149 -23.98 12.88 -3.70
C SER A 149 -24.85 13.81 -4.57
N PRO A 150 -24.72 13.84 -5.92
CA PRO A 150 -25.54 14.71 -6.74
C PRO A 150 -27.04 14.37 -6.66
N VAL A 151 -27.39 13.08 -6.61
CA VAL A 151 -28.79 12.64 -6.47
C VAL A 151 -29.33 13.08 -5.10
N SER A 152 -28.59 12.87 -4.04
CA SER A 152 -28.98 13.27 -2.68
C SER A 152 -29.16 14.79 -2.56
N LYS A 153 -28.26 15.57 -3.18
CA LYS A 153 -28.37 17.04 -3.21
C LYS A 153 -29.62 17.49 -3.96
N PHE A 154 -29.93 16.85 -5.07
CA PHE A 154 -31.14 17.16 -5.86
C PHE A 154 -32.40 16.87 -5.05
N VAL A 155 -32.52 15.67 -4.46
CA VAL A 155 -33.65 15.31 -3.60
C VAL A 155 -33.76 16.26 -2.40
N TYR A 156 -32.65 16.64 -1.79
CA TYR A 156 -32.63 17.59 -0.69
C TYR A 156 -33.16 18.97 -1.14
N ALA A 157 -32.70 19.47 -2.28
CA ALA A 157 -33.14 20.76 -2.81
C ALA A 157 -34.65 20.79 -3.07
N LEU A 158 -35.22 19.72 -3.62
CA LEU A 158 -36.67 19.58 -3.81
C LEU A 158 -37.42 19.56 -2.47
N LYS A 159 -37.00 18.72 -1.55
CA LYS A 159 -37.59 18.62 -0.19
C LYS A 159 -37.49 19.93 0.57
N PHE A 160 -36.36 20.62 0.48
CA PHE A 160 -36.14 21.88 1.17
C PHE A 160 -37.14 22.94 0.75
N ASN A 161 -37.35 23.12 -0.57
CA ASN A 161 -38.29 24.10 -1.08
C ASN A 161 -39.76 23.78 -0.72
N THR A 162 -40.14 22.48 -0.78
CA THR A 162 -41.49 22.07 -0.36
C THR A 162 -41.71 22.23 1.13
N ASN A 163 -40.73 21.86 1.97
CA ASN A 163 -40.82 22.03 3.40
C ASN A 163 -40.90 23.52 3.80
N LYS A 164 -40.10 24.36 3.15
CA LYS A 164 -40.14 25.81 3.36
C LYS A 164 -41.50 26.40 3.01
N PHE A 165 -42.12 25.95 1.90
CA PHE A 165 -43.43 26.36 1.53
C PHE A 165 -44.51 25.93 2.55
N VAL A 166 -44.46 24.69 3.01
CA VAL A 166 -45.38 24.18 4.05
C VAL A 166 -45.20 24.97 5.36
N TYR A 167 -43.96 25.28 5.74
CA TYR A 167 -43.68 26.07 6.94
C TYR A 167 -44.32 27.48 6.85
N ILE A 168 -44.18 28.17 5.71
CA ILE A 168 -44.76 29.51 5.50
C ILE A 168 -46.29 29.45 5.60
N LEU A 169 -46.91 28.41 5.03
CA LEU A 169 -48.36 28.23 5.14
C LEU A 169 -48.84 27.99 6.56
N GLN A 170 -48.07 27.18 7.32
CA GLN A 170 -48.36 26.95 8.74
C GLN A 170 -48.28 28.22 9.60
N GLU A 171 -47.26 29.04 9.38
CA GLU A 171 -47.12 30.32 10.07
C GLU A 171 -48.24 31.29 9.74
N LYS A 172 -48.60 31.41 8.43
CA LYS A 172 -49.73 32.22 8.02
C LYS A 172 -51.07 31.75 8.63
N THR A 173 -51.29 30.45 8.75
CA THR A 173 -52.52 29.93 9.38
C THR A 173 -52.56 30.17 10.87
N LYS A 174 -51.41 30.31 11.57
CA LYS A 174 -51.37 30.74 12.99
C LYS A 174 -51.70 32.22 13.14
N GLU A 175 -51.14 33.05 12.30
CA GLU A 175 -51.41 34.52 12.33
C GLU A 175 -52.89 34.83 12.08
N VAL A 176 -53.59 34.05 11.25
CA VAL A 176 -55.05 34.25 10.96
C VAL A 176 -55.93 33.74 12.11
N LYS A 177 -55.40 32.88 13.01
CA LYS A 177 -56.15 32.34 14.15
C LYS A 177 -55.88 33.11 15.46
N SER A 178 -54.96 34.05 15.45
CA SER A 178 -54.66 34.98 16.55
C SER A 178 -55.38 36.31 16.34
#